data_54473b92f9f9b205379d908d10441a1d
#
_entry.id   54473b92f9f9b205379d908d10441a1d
#
_cell.length_a   1.000
_cell.length_b   1.000
_cell.length_c   1.000
_cell.angle_alpha   90.00
_cell.angle_beta   90.00
_cell.angle_gamma   90.00
#
_symmetry.space_group_name_H-M   'P 1'
#
loop_
_entity.id
_entity.type
_entity.pdbx_description
1 polymer ?
#
loop_
_entity_poly.entity_id
_entity_poly.type
_entity_poly.pdbx_seq_one_letter_code
_entity_poly.pdbx_strand_id
1 'polypeptide(L)'
;LNPEPLAPFIDCFLIGEAEEILSTFFETFESRRDKKTVLKNLAHKVPGAYIPAFYRPRYDDDGTLAAFEPLADVPPVIKRVYLKDLSRTSTCSTVVTPHTTFDRSFLIEVGRGCPHGCRFCSAGFIYRPPRYRPISQLAQTIDQGTRLTDRIGLVGAAVSDLPEIDKLCGQFHDKGIRISFSSLRADRLSPGLLAALKQSKVKTATIAPEAGTDRLRRVINKGLSENDILTAATTLVENGIPNLKLYFMIGLPTETMSDVEAITQTVKKIKHRFLASSRARKKIGHITVSLNSFVPKPFTPFQWCAMEEIGVLKTKIKKIKSELKKVPNLRINSDVPRWAHIQALLSRGDRKVADILSLAHANGGNWPQTLKTVAVNPDFYVYRERRTDERFPWDFIDHGIKKSFLQREYQRAIQGLTTADCKVETCRICRVCMEDKLAF
;
A
#
# COMPACT_ATOMS: atom_id res chain seq x y z
N LEU A 1 3.30 -1.59 10.30
CA LEU A 1 2.83 -2.94 9.97
C LEU A 1 3.41 -4.00 10.91
N ASN A 2 4.69 -4.31 10.81
CA ASN A 2 5.38 -5.31 11.64
C ASN A 2 6.70 -4.71 12.15
N PRO A 3 6.80 -4.30 13.42
CA PRO A 3 8.01 -3.70 13.96
C PRO A 3 9.05 -4.74 14.40
N GLU A 4 8.68 -6.02 14.57
CA GLU A 4 9.51 -7.03 15.22
C GLU A 4 10.89 -7.27 14.59
N PRO A 5 11.06 -7.27 13.24
CA PRO A 5 12.38 -7.36 12.64
C PRO A 5 13.34 -6.22 13.02
N LEU A 6 12.81 -5.08 13.45
CA LEU A 6 13.59 -3.90 13.86
C LEU A 6 13.61 -3.71 15.39
N ALA A 7 12.87 -4.52 16.13
CA ALA A 7 12.70 -4.36 17.57
C ALA A 7 14.02 -4.27 18.37
N PRO A 8 15.09 -5.03 18.07
CA PRO A 8 16.37 -4.90 18.79
C PRO A 8 17.12 -3.59 18.55
N PHE A 9 16.78 -2.84 17.48
CA PHE A 9 17.49 -1.61 17.08
C PHE A 9 16.76 -0.33 17.48
N ILE A 10 15.47 -0.43 17.88
CA ILE A 10 14.59 0.71 18.13
C ILE A 10 14.10 0.68 19.58
N ASP A 11 14.28 1.77 20.29
CA ASP A 11 13.86 1.89 21.68
C ASP A 11 12.34 2.03 21.85
N CYS A 12 11.70 2.76 20.94
CA CYS A 12 10.27 3.06 20.98
C CYS A 12 9.67 3.17 19.59
N PHE A 13 8.59 2.45 19.34
CA PHE A 13 7.73 2.65 18.17
C PHE A 13 6.45 3.36 18.61
N LEU A 14 6.00 4.32 17.82
CA LEU A 14 4.70 4.96 17.96
C LEU A 14 3.74 4.37 16.93
N ILE A 15 2.78 3.58 17.39
CA ILE A 15 1.85 2.85 16.53
C ILE A 15 0.63 3.71 16.25
N GLY A 16 0.66 4.42 15.12
CA GLY A 16 -0.46 5.28 14.75
C GLY A 16 -0.07 6.48 13.90
N GLU A 17 -0.89 7.51 14.01
CA GLU A 17 -0.75 8.78 13.29
C GLU A 17 -0.17 9.83 14.24
N ALA A 18 0.81 10.56 13.77
CA ALA A 18 1.66 11.43 14.58
C ALA A 18 0.89 12.56 15.28
N GLU A 19 -0.14 13.07 14.64
CA GLU A 19 -0.91 14.22 15.12
C GLU A 19 -1.53 14.02 16.51
N GLU A 20 -1.94 12.79 16.82
CA GLU A 20 -2.57 12.45 18.09
C GLU A 20 -1.56 11.92 19.15
N ILE A 21 -0.29 11.72 18.76
CA ILE A 21 0.71 11.07 19.61
C ILE A 21 1.82 12.02 20.04
N LEU A 22 2.31 12.87 19.13
CA LEU A 22 3.57 13.58 19.34
C LEU A 22 3.54 14.58 20.49
N SER A 23 2.43 15.28 20.73
CA SER A 23 2.33 16.20 21.88
C SER A 23 2.58 15.46 23.19
N THR A 24 1.82 14.38 23.42
CA THR A 24 1.98 13.56 24.66
C THR A 24 3.36 12.91 24.73
N PHE A 25 3.92 12.51 23.59
CA PHE A 25 5.28 11.97 23.54
C PHE A 25 6.30 13.01 24.03
N PHE A 26 6.30 14.23 23.48
CA PHE A 26 7.27 15.28 23.87
C PHE A 26 7.05 15.77 25.28
N GLU A 27 5.81 15.85 25.78
CA GLU A 27 5.50 16.19 27.17
C GLU A 27 6.01 15.11 28.16
N THR A 28 6.03 13.86 27.72
CA THR A 28 6.46 12.71 28.57
C THR A 28 7.96 12.46 28.50
N PHE A 29 8.61 12.82 27.39
CA PHE A 29 10.03 12.57 27.15
C PHE A 29 10.91 13.52 27.96
N GLU A 30 11.64 12.97 28.92
CA GLU A 30 12.56 13.70 29.80
C GLU A 30 14.00 13.25 29.53
N SER A 31 14.76 14.00 28.72
CA SER A 31 16.14 13.63 28.31
C SER A 31 17.17 13.56 29.45
N ARG A 32 16.87 14.16 30.60
CA ARG A 32 17.77 14.17 31.78
C ARG A 32 17.60 12.96 32.71
N ARG A 33 16.59 12.13 32.50
CA ARG A 33 16.35 10.91 33.31
C ARG A 33 17.08 9.72 32.69
N ASP A 34 17.24 8.68 33.51
CA ASP A 34 17.75 7.40 32.99
C ASP A 34 16.82 6.81 31.93
N LYS A 35 17.41 6.14 30.96
CA LYS A 35 16.71 5.59 29.79
C LYS A 35 15.55 4.66 30.18
N LYS A 36 15.74 3.81 31.17
CA LYS A 36 14.73 2.82 31.60
C LYS A 36 13.48 3.50 32.16
N THR A 37 13.66 4.53 32.97
CA THR A 37 12.57 5.35 33.55
C THR A 37 11.84 6.10 32.41
N VAL A 38 12.56 6.71 31.46
CA VAL A 38 11.95 7.39 30.31
C VAL A 38 11.10 6.42 29.51
N LEU A 39 11.64 5.27 29.13
CA LEU A 39 10.91 4.26 28.35
C LEU A 39 9.69 3.72 29.09
N LYS A 40 9.77 3.53 30.43
CA LYS A 40 8.63 3.13 31.24
C LYS A 40 7.53 4.20 31.22
N ASN A 41 7.90 5.47 31.39
CA ASN A 41 6.95 6.58 31.32
C ASN A 41 6.27 6.67 29.94
N LEU A 42 7.04 6.51 28.85
CA LEU A 42 6.49 6.50 27.49
C LEU A 42 5.49 5.34 27.31
N ALA A 43 5.82 4.13 27.76
CA ALA A 43 4.95 2.97 27.64
C ALA A 43 3.60 3.14 28.37
N HIS A 44 3.58 3.87 29.48
CA HIS A 44 2.36 4.07 30.28
C HIS A 44 1.53 5.28 29.85
N LYS A 45 2.20 6.37 29.45
CA LYS A 45 1.53 7.67 29.24
C LYS A 45 1.24 7.98 27.78
N VAL A 46 2.02 7.42 26.85
CA VAL A 46 1.90 7.73 25.42
C VAL A 46 1.05 6.67 24.72
N PRO A 47 -0.14 7.02 24.25
CA PRO A 47 -0.97 6.08 23.49
C PRO A 47 -0.24 5.57 22.26
N GLY A 48 -0.32 4.26 22.00
CA GLY A 48 0.35 3.64 20.85
C GLY A 48 1.85 3.44 21.01
N ALA A 49 2.46 3.76 22.17
CA ALA A 49 3.87 3.50 22.41
C ALA A 49 4.13 2.00 22.60
N TYR A 50 4.98 1.45 21.77
CA TYR A 50 5.51 0.09 21.87
C TYR A 50 7.00 0.16 22.19
N ILE A 51 7.39 -0.37 23.36
CA ILE A 51 8.79 -0.43 23.83
C ILE A 51 9.26 -1.89 23.74
N PRO A 52 10.01 -2.28 22.70
CA PRO A 52 10.37 -3.68 22.46
C PRO A 52 11.09 -4.37 23.63
N ALA A 53 11.89 -3.62 24.38
CA ALA A 53 12.63 -4.13 25.54
C ALA A 53 11.73 -4.64 26.67
N PHE A 54 10.44 -4.25 26.69
CA PHE A 54 9.48 -4.68 27.71
C PHE A 54 8.62 -5.87 27.29
N TYR A 55 8.95 -6.52 26.17
CA TYR A 55 8.21 -7.69 25.67
C TYR A 55 9.18 -8.80 25.26
N ARG A 56 8.81 -10.04 25.57
CA ARG A 56 9.57 -11.25 25.22
C ARG A 56 8.73 -12.13 24.29
N PRO A 57 9.17 -12.33 23.04
CA PRO A 57 8.61 -13.39 22.21
C PRO A 57 9.10 -14.76 22.74
N ARG A 58 8.19 -15.73 22.87
CA ARG A 58 8.50 -17.13 23.08
C ARG A 58 8.12 -17.92 21.83
N TYR A 59 8.90 -18.94 21.52
CA TYR A 59 8.73 -19.75 20.32
C TYR A 59 8.52 -21.21 20.70
N ASP A 60 7.71 -21.90 19.91
CA ASP A 60 7.57 -23.35 19.94
C ASP A 60 8.78 -24.02 19.24
N ASP A 61 8.92 -25.33 19.41
CA ASP A 61 10.02 -26.11 18.82
C ASP A 61 10.04 -26.05 17.28
N ASP A 62 8.90 -25.87 16.64
CA ASP A 62 8.77 -25.68 15.19
C ASP A 62 9.16 -24.27 14.70
N GLY A 63 9.55 -23.40 15.63
CA GLY A 63 9.95 -22.01 15.36
C GLY A 63 8.80 -20.99 15.25
N THR A 64 7.55 -21.42 15.40
CA THR A 64 6.39 -20.51 15.42
C THR A 64 6.31 -19.73 16.72
N LEU A 65 5.62 -18.60 16.71
CA LEU A 65 5.48 -17.75 17.91
C LEU A 65 4.42 -18.34 18.85
N ALA A 66 4.86 -18.87 19.99
CA ALA A 66 4.00 -19.40 21.06
C ALA A 66 3.33 -18.28 21.85
N ALA A 67 4.10 -17.29 22.28
CA ALA A 67 3.61 -16.18 23.11
C ALA A 67 4.38 -14.88 22.84
N PHE A 68 3.75 -13.76 23.20
CA PHE A 68 4.36 -12.45 23.22
C PHE A 68 4.06 -11.84 24.61
N GLU A 69 5.04 -11.91 25.52
CA GLU A 69 4.83 -11.68 26.94
C GLU A 69 5.34 -10.30 27.37
N PRO A 70 4.53 -9.48 28.04
CA PRO A 70 5.03 -8.30 28.71
C PRO A 70 5.95 -8.71 29.88
N LEU A 71 7.13 -8.09 29.98
CA LEU A 71 8.13 -8.28 31.06
C LEU A 71 7.99 -7.25 32.15
N ALA A 72 7.13 -6.26 31.99
CA ALA A 72 6.88 -5.18 32.91
C ALA A 72 5.37 -4.92 32.96
N ASP A 73 4.96 -4.02 33.83
CA ASP A 73 3.59 -3.50 33.86
C ASP A 73 3.38 -2.60 32.62
N VAL A 74 3.08 -3.21 31.47
CA VAL A 74 2.83 -2.55 30.18
C VAL A 74 1.67 -3.24 29.46
N PRO A 75 0.92 -2.55 28.58
CA PRO A 75 -0.21 -3.13 27.89
C PRO A 75 0.17 -4.36 27.04
N PRO A 76 -0.51 -5.51 27.14
CA PRO A 76 -0.21 -6.68 26.31
C PRO A 76 -0.60 -6.49 24.83
N VAL A 77 -1.42 -5.48 24.54
CA VAL A 77 -1.87 -5.12 23.21
C VAL A 77 -1.69 -3.62 23.01
N ILE A 78 -1.06 -3.24 21.93
CA ILE A 78 -0.84 -1.84 21.56
C ILE A 78 -1.92 -1.41 20.56
N LYS A 79 -2.82 -0.54 20.99
CA LYS A 79 -3.86 0.01 20.12
C LYS A 79 -3.27 1.06 19.21
N ARG A 80 -3.60 0.98 17.91
CA ARG A 80 -3.28 2.02 16.94
C ARG A 80 -4.00 3.32 17.29
N VAL A 81 -3.26 4.42 17.35
CA VAL A 81 -3.82 5.77 17.48
C VAL A 81 -4.05 6.37 16.09
N TYR A 82 -5.14 7.06 15.86
CA TYR A 82 -5.40 7.73 14.58
C TYR A 82 -6.32 8.94 14.73
N LEU A 83 -6.11 9.92 13.87
CA LEU A 83 -6.92 11.14 13.81
C LEU A 83 -8.28 10.80 13.19
N LYS A 84 -9.35 10.90 13.97
CA LYS A 84 -10.72 10.58 13.51
C LYS A 84 -11.23 11.57 12.47
N ASP A 85 -10.98 12.85 12.71
CA ASP A 85 -11.38 13.96 11.85
C ASP A 85 -10.15 14.62 11.20
N LEU A 86 -9.97 14.42 9.89
CA LEU A 86 -8.86 14.99 9.14
C LEU A 86 -9.00 16.51 8.90
N SER A 87 -10.16 17.12 9.19
CA SER A 87 -10.33 18.56 9.06
C SER A 87 -9.51 19.35 10.09
N ARG A 88 -9.13 18.73 11.21
CA ARG A 88 -8.38 19.35 12.30
C ARG A 88 -6.95 19.76 11.94
N THR A 89 -6.37 19.14 10.91
CA THR A 89 -4.98 19.39 10.50
C THR A 89 -4.89 19.37 8.97
N SER A 90 -3.92 20.08 8.40
CA SER A 90 -3.55 19.93 6.99
C SER A 90 -2.20 19.22 6.91
N THR A 91 -2.07 18.25 6.00
CA THR A 91 -0.80 17.58 5.74
C THR A 91 -0.37 17.90 4.32
N CYS A 92 0.68 18.70 4.22
CA CYS A 92 1.22 19.16 2.94
C CYS A 92 2.74 19.34 3.03
N SER A 93 3.38 19.54 1.86
CA SER A 93 4.81 19.84 1.81
C SER A 93 5.11 21.18 2.48
N THR A 94 5.97 21.17 3.49
CA THR A 94 6.51 22.39 4.12
C THR A 94 7.73 22.94 3.38
N VAL A 95 8.44 22.06 2.66
CA VAL A 95 9.62 22.41 1.86
C VAL A 95 9.40 21.95 0.42
N VAL A 96 9.57 22.85 -0.52
CA VAL A 96 9.50 22.58 -1.96
C VAL A 96 10.90 22.73 -2.56
N THR A 97 11.44 21.64 -3.13
CA THR A 97 12.80 21.61 -3.67
C THR A 97 12.84 20.89 -5.02
N PRO A 98 13.75 21.28 -5.95
CA PRO A 98 13.92 20.61 -7.23
C PRO A 98 14.66 19.24 -7.11
N HIS A 99 15.25 18.94 -5.95
CA HIS A 99 16.12 17.77 -5.74
C HIS A 99 15.41 16.57 -5.16
N THR A 100 14.10 16.43 -5.42
CA THR A 100 13.29 15.28 -5.02
C THR A 100 12.65 14.61 -6.23
N THR A 101 12.18 13.38 -6.05
CA THR A 101 11.41 12.64 -7.07
C THR A 101 10.18 13.42 -7.54
N PHE A 102 9.64 14.30 -6.72
CA PHE A 102 8.44 15.10 -7.00
C PHE A 102 8.74 16.47 -7.63
N ASP A 103 9.99 16.84 -7.82
CA ASP A 103 10.47 18.04 -8.53
C ASP A 103 9.57 19.27 -8.31
N ARG A 104 9.88 20.09 -7.33
CA ARG A 104 9.16 21.34 -7.01
C ARG A 104 7.64 21.19 -6.85
N SER A 105 7.12 19.99 -6.62
CA SER A 105 5.68 19.79 -6.40
C SER A 105 5.33 20.06 -4.95
N PHE A 106 4.26 20.82 -4.74
CA PHE A 106 3.62 20.95 -3.44
C PHE A 106 2.64 19.81 -3.26
N LEU A 107 2.96 18.88 -2.38
CA LEU A 107 2.16 17.67 -2.14
C LEU A 107 1.11 17.96 -1.07
N ILE A 108 -0.11 17.47 -1.28
CA ILE A 108 -1.23 17.63 -0.36
C ILE A 108 -1.87 16.26 -0.15
N GLU A 109 -1.98 15.85 1.11
CA GLU A 109 -2.71 14.64 1.47
C GLU A 109 -4.22 14.90 1.39
N VAL A 110 -4.93 14.16 0.54
CA VAL A 110 -6.39 14.31 0.36
C VAL A 110 -7.22 13.42 1.27
N GLY A 111 -6.61 12.36 1.81
CA GLY A 111 -7.27 11.44 2.71
C GLY A 111 -6.39 10.26 3.08
N ARG A 112 -6.83 9.51 4.08
CA ARG A 112 -6.14 8.32 4.64
C ARG A 112 -7.02 7.10 4.54
N GLY A 113 -6.40 5.98 4.15
CA GLY A 113 -7.08 4.72 3.91
C GLY A 113 -7.68 4.62 2.51
N CYS A 114 -8.35 3.50 2.27
CA CYS A 114 -8.97 3.19 1.00
C CYS A 114 -10.29 2.46 1.25
N PRO A 115 -11.39 2.82 0.59
CA PRO A 115 -12.68 2.14 0.77
C PRO A 115 -12.68 0.73 0.17
N HIS A 116 -11.76 0.45 -0.76
CA HIS A 116 -11.68 -0.84 -1.45
C HIS A 116 -11.03 -1.91 -0.58
N GLY A 117 -11.53 -3.12 -0.73
CA GLY A 117 -11.07 -4.29 0.03
C GLY A 117 -10.08 -5.17 -0.75
N CYS A 118 -9.15 -4.58 -1.52
CA CYS A 118 -8.12 -5.35 -2.23
C CYS A 118 -7.28 -6.16 -1.24
N ARG A 119 -7.37 -7.50 -1.31
CA ARG A 119 -6.90 -8.45 -0.28
C ARG A 119 -5.39 -8.50 -0.09
N PHE A 120 -4.62 -7.93 -1.00
CA PHE A 120 -3.16 -7.79 -0.92
C PHE A 120 -2.70 -6.45 -0.34
N CYS A 121 -3.59 -5.46 -0.26
CA CYS A 121 -3.20 -4.06 -0.02
C CYS A 121 -3.43 -3.65 1.44
N SER A 122 -2.36 -3.34 2.16
CA SER A 122 -2.44 -2.90 3.56
C SER A 122 -3.23 -1.60 3.73
N ALA A 123 -3.22 -0.68 2.75
CA ALA A 123 -3.91 0.60 2.85
C ALA A 123 -5.44 0.45 3.02
N GLY A 124 -6.03 -0.61 2.45
CA GLY A 124 -7.46 -0.92 2.61
C GLY A 124 -7.81 -1.56 3.96
N PHE A 125 -6.85 -1.79 4.83
CA PHE A 125 -7.05 -2.46 6.13
C PHE A 125 -6.50 -1.64 7.29
N ILE A 126 -5.18 -1.40 7.34
CA ILE A 126 -4.57 -0.75 8.51
C ILE A 126 -4.99 0.71 8.72
N TYR A 127 -5.49 1.39 7.69
CA TYR A 127 -5.96 2.77 7.76
C TYR A 127 -7.50 2.89 7.81
N ARG A 128 -8.22 1.80 8.07
CA ARG A 128 -9.67 1.87 8.29
C ARG A 128 -10.02 2.66 9.56
N PRO A 129 -11.14 3.40 9.53
CA PRO A 129 -12.00 3.71 8.39
C PRO A 129 -11.30 4.65 7.38
N PRO A 130 -11.65 4.60 6.08
CA PRO A 130 -11.17 5.60 5.14
C PRO A 130 -11.73 6.98 5.53
N ARG A 131 -10.88 8.00 5.48
CA ARG A 131 -11.22 9.37 5.87
C ARG A 131 -10.70 10.33 4.82
N TYR A 132 -11.46 11.36 4.50
CA TYR A 132 -11.10 12.36 3.51
C TYR A 132 -11.09 13.75 4.13
N ARG A 133 -10.28 14.63 3.59
CA ARG A 133 -10.26 16.04 3.96
C ARG A 133 -11.40 16.76 3.26
N PRO A 134 -12.05 17.76 3.93
CA PRO A 134 -13.06 18.58 3.29
C PRO A 134 -12.52 19.32 2.07
N ILE A 135 -13.32 19.43 1.02
CA ILE A 135 -12.92 20.14 -0.22
C ILE A 135 -12.53 21.58 0.04
N SER A 136 -13.22 22.27 0.94
CA SER A 136 -12.88 23.65 1.33
C SER A 136 -11.47 23.77 1.92
N GLN A 137 -11.08 22.83 2.80
CA GLN A 137 -9.73 22.78 3.36
C GLN A 137 -8.69 22.48 2.28
N LEU A 138 -8.96 21.52 1.40
CA LEU A 138 -8.07 21.17 0.29
C LEU A 138 -7.87 22.39 -0.64
N ALA A 139 -8.94 23.11 -0.96
CA ALA A 139 -8.87 24.30 -1.78
C ALA A 139 -7.98 25.39 -1.15
N GLN A 140 -8.17 25.67 0.14
CA GLN A 140 -7.31 26.62 0.87
C GLN A 140 -5.84 26.18 0.88
N THR A 141 -5.58 24.89 1.11
CA THR A 141 -4.21 24.36 1.10
C THR A 141 -3.58 24.42 -0.29
N ILE A 142 -4.35 24.19 -1.35
CA ILE A 142 -3.88 24.38 -2.73
C ILE A 142 -3.55 25.85 -3.00
N ASP A 143 -4.41 26.79 -2.61
CA ASP A 143 -4.16 28.22 -2.78
C ASP A 143 -2.89 28.67 -2.04
N GLN A 144 -2.60 28.10 -0.87
CA GLN A 144 -1.31 28.31 -0.18
C GLN A 144 -0.13 27.77 -1.01
N GLY A 145 -0.26 26.55 -1.54
CA GLY A 145 0.78 25.90 -2.34
C GLY A 145 1.07 26.64 -3.64
N THR A 146 0.06 27.26 -4.27
CA THR A 146 0.23 28.02 -5.52
C THR A 146 1.10 29.24 -5.39
N ARG A 147 1.28 29.77 -4.17
CA ARG A 147 2.24 30.83 -3.89
C ARG A 147 3.70 30.37 -3.98
N LEU A 148 3.94 29.07 -3.88
CA LEU A 148 5.28 28.47 -3.90
C LEU A 148 5.62 27.82 -5.25
N THR A 149 4.61 27.27 -5.92
CA THR A 149 4.79 26.52 -7.18
C THR A 149 3.49 26.40 -7.95
N ASP A 150 3.60 26.21 -9.28
CA ASP A 150 2.48 25.88 -10.16
C ASP A 150 2.16 24.36 -10.21
N ARG A 151 2.90 23.54 -9.45
CA ARG A 151 2.77 22.07 -9.44
C ARG A 151 2.20 21.56 -8.13
N ILE A 152 0.98 21.10 -8.18
CA ILE A 152 0.27 20.54 -7.01
C ILE A 152 0.13 19.04 -7.20
N GLY A 153 0.55 18.27 -6.19
CA GLY A 153 0.39 16.82 -6.16
C GLY A 153 -0.65 16.39 -5.13
N LEU A 154 -1.75 15.80 -5.57
CA LEU A 154 -2.75 15.20 -4.68
C LEU A 154 -2.32 13.79 -4.32
N VAL A 155 -2.12 13.54 -3.01
CA VAL A 155 -1.59 12.29 -2.48
C VAL A 155 -2.64 11.58 -1.63
N GLY A 156 -2.82 10.28 -1.87
CA GLY A 156 -3.73 9.42 -1.12
C GLY A 156 -3.73 8.02 -1.70
N ALA A 157 -4.26 7.06 -0.95
CA ALA A 157 -4.35 5.67 -1.39
C ALA A 157 -5.40 5.47 -2.50
N ALA A 158 -6.40 6.36 -2.58
CA ALA A 158 -7.51 6.29 -3.52
C ALA A 158 -7.99 7.72 -3.85
N VAL A 159 -7.15 8.49 -4.55
CA VAL A 159 -7.43 9.91 -4.84
C VAL A 159 -8.65 10.09 -5.73
N SER A 160 -8.86 9.20 -6.70
CA SER A 160 -10.04 9.22 -7.57
C SER A 160 -11.36 8.89 -6.85
N ASP A 161 -11.29 8.38 -5.62
CA ASP A 161 -12.47 8.12 -4.78
C ASP A 161 -12.78 9.26 -3.80
N LEU A 162 -12.02 10.38 -3.87
CA LEU A 162 -12.30 11.56 -3.06
C LEU A 162 -13.72 12.09 -3.39
N PRO A 163 -14.61 12.21 -2.39
CA PRO A 163 -15.90 12.82 -2.61
C PRO A 163 -15.77 14.22 -3.22
N GLU A 164 -16.62 14.56 -4.16
CA GLU A 164 -16.62 15.87 -4.84
C GLU A 164 -15.29 16.23 -5.54
N ILE A 165 -14.48 15.24 -5.99
CA ILE A 165 -13.21 15.48 -6.69
C ILE A 165 -13.39 16.41 -7.90
N ASP A 166 -14.51 16.31 -8.62
CA ASP A 166 -14.81 17.16 -9.77
C ASP A 166 -14.98 18.63 -9.36
N LYS A 167 -15.60 18.89 -8.22
CA LYS A 167 -15.73 20.23 -7.65
C LYS A 167 -14.36 20.82 -7.30
N LEU A 168 -13.48 20.00 -6.69
CA LEU A 168 -12.12 20.42 -6.40
C LEU A 168 -11.35 20.75 -7.69
N CYS A 169 -11.40 19.88 -8.68
CA CYS A 169 -10.74 20.09 -9.97
C CYS A 169 -11.28 21.34 -10.70
N GLY A 170 -12.59 21.57 -10.65
CA GLY A 170 -13.23 22.73 -11.27
C GLY A 170 -12.80 24.07 -10.67
N GLN A 171 -12.50 24.14 -9.37
CA GLN A 171 -12.04 25.36 -8.71
C GLN A 171 -10.68 25.87 -9.21
N PHE A 172 -9.88 24.99 -9.79
CA PHE A 172 -8.54 25.30 -10.29
C PHE A 172 -8.44 25.29 -11.82
N HIS A 173 -9.58 25.14 -12.48
CA HIS A 173 -9.65 25.30 -13.94
C HIS A 173 -9.21 26.74 -14.30
N ASP A 174 -8.39 26.84 -15.33
CA ASP A 174 -7.87 28.11 -15.88
C ASP A 174 -6.93 28.94 -14.96
N LYS A 175 -6.55 28.45 -13.77
CA LYS A 175 -5.59 29.13 -12.88
C LYS A 175 -4.11 28.88 -13.22
N GLY A 176 -3.79 28.23 -14.34
CA GLY A 176 -2.41 27.91 -14.73
C GLY A 176 -1.73 26.84 -13.87
N ILE A 177 -2.47 26.16 -12.98
CA ILE A 177 -1.98 25.17 -12.04
C ILE A 177 -1.92 23.80 -12.72
N ARG A 178 -0.85 23.07 -12.48
CA ARG A 178 -0.68 21.68 -12.92
C ARG A 178 -0.96 20.74 -11.76
N ILE A 179 -2.04 19.97 -11.83
CA ILE A 179 -2.42 18.99 -10.81
C ILE A 179 -1.94 17.60 -11.24
N SER A 180 -1.28 16.89 -10.34
CA SER A 180 -0.93 15.49 -10.48
C SER A 180 -1.63 14.64 -9.41
N PHE A 181 -1.89 13.38 -9.75
CA PHE A 181 -2.60 12.44 -8.89
C PHE A 181 -1.74 11.21 -8.64
N SER A 182 -1.63 10.77 -7.38
CA SER A 182 -0.80 9.62 -7.01
C SER A 182 -1.35 8.30 -7.52
N SER A 183 -2.68 8.17 -7.65
CA SER A 183 -3.34 6.94 -8.11
C SER A 183 -4.68 7.25 -8.77
N LEU A 184 -4.97 6.50 -9.84
CA LEU A 184 -6.24 6.57 -10.55
C LEU A 184 -6.82 5.15 -10.64
N ARG A 185 -8.09 5.00 -10.29
CA ARG A 185 -8.83 3.77 -10.56
C ARG A 185 -9.47 3.82 -11.94
N ALA A 186 -9.43 2.70 -12.64
CA ALA A 186 -9.98 2.60 -14.00
C ALA A 186 -11.49 2.89 -14.05
N ASP A 187 -12.23 2.51 -13.02
CA ASP A 187 -13.69 2.70 -12.90
C ASP A 187 -14.09 4.05 -12.27
N ARG A 188 -13.13 4.95 -12.00
CA ARG A 188 -13.35 6.24 -11.30
C ARG A 188 -12.72 7.42 -12.06
N LEU A 189 -12.83 7.42 -13.38
CA LEU A 189 -12.37 8.51 -14.23
C LEU A 189 -13.54 9.46 -14.53
N SER A 190 -13.78 10.42 -13.64
CA SER A 190 -14.85 11.41 -13.80
C SER A 190 -14.51 12.48 -14.83
N PRO A 191 -15.50 13.19 -15.40
CA PRO A 191 -15.26 14.26 -16.38
C PRO A 191 -14.37 15.39 -15.86
N GLY A 192 -14.56 15.82 -14.60
CA GLY A 192 -13.74 16.87 -13.98
C GLY A 192 -12.29 16.44 -13.78
N LEU A 193 -12.07 15.19 -13.35
CA LEU A 193 -10.75 14.60 -13.24
C LEU A 193 -10.03 14.54 -14.59
N LEU A 194 -10.72 14.10 -15.66
CA LEU A 194 -10.18 14.05 -17.01
C LEU A 194 -9.82 15.43 -17.55
N ALA A 195 -10.67 16.44 -17.30
CA ALA A 195 -10.40 17.83 -17.64
C ALA A 195 -9.13 18.35 -16.94
N ALA A 196 -8.99 18.07 -15.63
CA ALA A 196 -7.81 18.45 -14.87
C ALA A 196 -6.53 17.78 -15.36
N LEU A 197 -6.57 16.49 -15.71
CA LEU A 197 -5.45 15.78 -16.32
C LEU A 197 -5.03 16.39 -17.65
N LYS A 198 -5.99 16.72 -18.49
CA LYS A 198 -5.77 17.35 -19.83
C LYS A 198 -5.16 18.73 -19.68
N GLN A 199 -5.73 19.60 -18.81
CA GLN A 199 -5.24 20.95 -18.53
C GLN A 199 -3.81 20.92 -17.97
N SER A 200 -3.53 20.00 -17.07
CA SER A 200 -2.20 19.80 -16.47
C SER A 200 -1.19 19.19 -17.45
N LYS A 201 -1.59 18.93 -18.69
CA LYS A 201 -0.75 18.33 -19.74
C LYS A 201 -0.06 17.05 -19.28
N VAL A 202 -0.79 16.22 -18.52
CA VAL A 202 -0.28 14.95 -18.02
C VAL A 202 0.14 14.06 -19.19
N LYS A 203 1.39 13.60 -19.16
CA LYS A 203 1.94 12.78 -20.27
C LYS A 203 1.72 11.28 -20.07
N THR A 204 1.53 10.83 -18.84
CA THR A 204 1.40 9.41 -18.53
C THR A 204 0.34 9.21 -17.45
N ALA A 205 -0.66 8.39 -17.72
CA ALA A 205 -1.61 7.92 -16.72
C ALA A 205 -1.31 6.47 -16.32
N THR A 206 -1.54 6.16 -15.06
CA THR A 206 -1.33 4.82 -14.51
C THR A 206 -2.67 4.14 -14.26
N ILE A 207 -2.81 2.92 -14.79
CA ILE A 207 -3.93 2.01 -14.50
C ILE A 207 -3.33 0.77 -13.84
N ALA A 208 -4.02 0.24 -12.84
CA ALA A 208 -3.59 -0.95 -12.10
C ALA A 208 -4.62 -2.10 -12.26
N PRO A 209 -4.58 -2.88 -13.35
CA PRO A 209 -5.40 -4.08 -13.50
C PRO A 209 -5.09 -5.14 -12.45
N GLU A 210 -3.84 -5.21 -12.01
CA GLU A 210 -3.20 -6.13 -11.05
C GLU A 210 -3.15 -7.58 -11.53
N ALA A 211 -4.17 -8.11 -12.21
CA ALA A 211 -4.25 -9.49 -12.68
C ALA A 211 -4.76 -9.58 -14.13
N GLY A 212 -4.37 -10.64 -14.83
CA GLY A 212 -4.74 -10.85 -16.23
C GLY A 212 -6.20 -11.27 -16.44
N THR A 213 -6.80 -11.98 -15.48
CA THR A 213 -8.16 -12.54 -15.61
C THR A 213 -9.13 -11.90 -14.61
N ASP A 214 -10.43 -11.86 -14.99
CA ASP A 214 -11.50 -11.47 -14.06
C ASP A 214 -11.60 -12.42 -12.87
N ARG A 215 -11.32 -13.71 -13.08
CA ARG A 215 -11.23 -14.70 -11.99
C ARG A 215 -10.23 -14.24 -10.92
N LEU A 216 -9.00 -13.96 -11.33
CA LEU A 216 -7.96 -13.59 -10.38
C LEU A 216 -8.18 -12.19 -9.79
N ARG A 217 -8.80 -11.25 -10.55
CA ARG A 217 -9.26 -9.97 -10.01
C ARG A 217 -10.31 -10.13 -8.92
N ARG A 218 -11.21 -11.14 -9.01
CA ARG A 218 -12.14 -11.49 -7.91
C ARG A 218 -11.41 -12.08 -6.72
N VAL A 219 -10.43 -12.96 -6.92
CA VAL A 219 -9.60 -13.51 -5.83
C VAL A 219 -8.96 -12.39 -5.01
N ILE A 220 -8.36 -11.40 -5.66
CA ILE A 220 -7.73 -10.26 -5.00
C ILE A 220 -8.73 -9.15 -4.59
N ASN A 221 -10.02 -9.32 -4.86
CA ASN A 221 -11.08 -8.34 -4.62
C ASN A 221 -10.77 -6.96 -5.23
N LYS A 222 -10.30 -6.92 -6.48
CA LYS A 222 -9.93 -5.67 -7.14
C LYS A 222 -11.14 -4.83 -7.54
N GLY A 223 -12.28 -5.47 -7.79
CA GLY A 223 -13.53 -4.80 -8.18
C GLY A 223 -13.46 -4.12 -9.56
N LEU A 224 -12.65 -4.63 -10.49
CA LEU A 224 -12.52 -4.15 -11.87
C LEU A 224 -12.77 -5.30 -12.84
N SER A 225 -13.54 -5.03 -13.87
CA SER A 225 -13.69 -5.93 -15.03
C SER A 225 -12.67 -5.61 -16.13
N GLU A 226 -12.49 -6.52 -17.09
CA GLU A 226 -11.68 -6.25 -18.28
C GLU A 226 -12.23 -5.04 -19.06
N ASN A 227 -13.56 -4.90 -19.11
CA ASN A 227 -14.19 -3.78 -19.82
C ASN A 227 -13.85 -2.43 -19.17
N ASP A 228 -13.85 -2.32 -17.84
CA ASP A 228 -13.45 -1.09 -17.13
C ASP A 228 -12.03 -0.68 -17.48
N ILE A 229 -11.12 -1.65 -17.54
CA ILE A 229 -9.71 -1.42 -17.88
C ILE A 229 -9.56 -0.93 -19.33
N LEU A 230 -10.27 -1.57 -20.28
CA LEU A 230 -10.24 -1.20 -21.68
C LEU A 230 -10.86 0.18 -21.93
N THR A 231 -11.99 0.46 -21.27
CA THR A 231 -12.67 1.77 -21.34
C THR A 231 -11.78 2.85 -20.77
N ALA A 232 -11.18 2.65 -19.60
CA ALA A 232 -10.24 3.62 -19.01
C ALA A 232 -9.06 3.92 -19.93
N ALA A 233 -8.48 2.91 -20.54
CA ALA A 233 -7.36 3.10 -21.48
C ALA A 233 -7.77 3.95 -22.68
N THR A 234 -8.95 3.69 -23.27
CA THR A 234 -9.53 4.45 -24.37
C THR A 234 -9.77 5.91 -23.95
N THR A 235 -10.51 6.11 -22.87
CA THR A 235 -10.90 7.43 -22.36
C THR A 235 -9.68 8.32 -22.05
N LEU A 236 -8.65 7.77 -21.39
CA LEU A 236 -7.43 8.53 -21.10
C LEU A 236 -6.71 9.00 -22.36
N VAL A 237 -6.60 8.12 -23.37
CA VAL A 237 -5.96 8.48 -24.65
C VAL A 237 -6.78 9.52 -25.39
N GLU A 238 -8.09 9.38 -25.47
CA GLU A 238 -9.01 10.33 -26.11
C GLU A 238 -8.97 11.70 -25.44
N ASN A 239 -8.76 11.76 -24.12
CA ASN A 239 -8.57 13.00 -23.38
C ASN A 239 -7.14 13.56 -23.41
N GLY A 240 -6.27 13.05 -24.26
CA GLY A 240 -4.98 13.69 -24.54
C GLY A 240 -3.79 13.15 -23.82
N ILE A 241 -3.92 12.07 -23.07
CA ILE A 241 -2.81 11.45 -22.36
C ILE A 241 -2.13 10.46 -23.30
N PRO A 242 -0.89 10.76 -23.75
CA PRO A 242 -0.25 9.98 -24.81
C PRO A 242 0.32 8.65 -24.33
N ASN A 243 0.58 8.48 -23.04
CA ASN A 243 1.24 7.29 -22.52
C ASN A 243 0.42 6.64 -21.40
N LEU A 244 0.43 5.31 -21.37
CA LEU A 244 -0.18 4.53 -20.31
C LEU A 244 0.88 3.73 -19.56
N LYS A 245 0.73 3.62 -18.23
CA LYS A 245 1.48 2.70 -17.39
C LYS A 245 0.51 1.71 -16.76
N LEU A 246 0.78 0.42 -16.95
CA LEU A 246 -0.06 -0.67 -16.49
C LEU A 246 0.68 -1.44 -15.40
N TYR A 247 0.06 -1.58 -14.22
CA TYR A 247 0.60 -2.40 -13.13
C TYR A 247 -0.06 -3.77 -13.11
N PHE A 248 0.77 -4.82 -13.06
CA PHE A 248 0.36 -6.19 -12.84
C PHE A 248 1.19 -6.82 -11.74
N MET A 249 0.57 -7.68 -10.95
CA MET A 249 1.24 -8.57 -10.00
C MET A 249 1.30 -9.99 -10.55
N ILE A 250 2.35 -10.72 -10.19
CA ILE A 250 2.56 -12.14 -10.45
C ILE A 250 2.85 -12.87 -9.14
N GLY A 251 2.54 -14.15 -9.08
CA GLY A 251 2.67 -14.94 -7.85
C GLY A 251 1.52 -14.70 -6.87
N LEU A 252 0.37 -14.27 -7.37
CA LEU A 252 -0.83 -14.10 -6.54
C LEU A 252 -1.38 -15.45 -6.07
N PRO A 253 -2.03 -15.51 -4.90
CA PRO A 253 -2.70 -16.73 -4.45
C PRO A 253 -3.65 -17.27 -5.50
N THR A 254 -3.63 -18.58 -5.74
CA THR A 254 -4.40 -19.31 -6.78
C THR A 254 -4.08 -18.95 -8.24
N GLU A 255 -3.01 -18.18 -8.49
CA GLU A 255 -2.59 -17.85 -9.86
C GLU A 255 -2.14 -19.07 -10.64
N THR A 256 -2.64 -19.23 -11.87
CA THR A 256 -2.25 -20.26 -12.82
C THR A 256 -1.46 -19.67 -13.98
N MET A 257 -0.81 -20.52 -14.77
CA MET A 257 -0.13 -20.04 -15.99
C MET A 257 -1.09 -19.40 -16.99
N SER A 258 -2.35 -19.85 -17.03
CA SER A 258 -3.39 -19.20 -17.87
C SER A 258 -3.67 -17.76 -17.42
N ASP A 259 -3.63 -17.47 -16.12
CA ASP A 259 -3.78 -16.09 -15.62
C ASP A 259 -2.58 -15.22 -16.01
N VAL A 260 -1.38 -15.80 -16.01
CA VAL A 260 -0.14 -15.12 -16.46
C VAL A 260 -0.20 -14.82 -17.96
N GLU A 261 -0.64 -15.78 -18.77
CA GLU A 261 -0.84 -15.59 -20.22
C GLU A 261 -1.90 -14.54 -20.51
N ALA A 262 -2.98 -14.50 -19.72
CA ALA A 262 -4.01 -13.50 -19.83
C ALA A 262 -3.50 -12.06 -19.61
N ILE A 263 -2.41 -11.84 -18.84
CA ILE A 263 -1.75 -10.54 -18.75
C ILE A 263 -1.33 -10.06 -20.13
N THR A 264 -0.69 -10.93 -20.92
CA THR A 264 -0.23 -10.56 -22.28
C THR A 264 -1.38 -10.29 -23.23
N GLN A 265 -2.48 -11.05 -23.11
CA GLN A 265 -3.69 -10.84 -23.91
C GLN A 265 -4.37 -9.51 -23.55
N THR A 266 -4.51 -9.21 -22.26
CA THR A 266 -5.07 -7.93 -21.77
C THR A 266 -4.22 -6.75 -22.27
N VAL A 267 -2.89 -6.85 -22.19
CA VAL A 267 -1.99 -5.81 -22.71
C VAL A 267 -2.15 -5.62 -24.23
N LYS A 268 -2.29 -6.69 -25.02
CA LYS A 268 -2.53 -6.63 -26.46
C LYS A 268 -3.88 -5.99 -26.79
N LYS A 269 -4.95 -6.32 -26.04
CA LYS A 269 -6.27 -5.69 -26.19
C LYS A 269 -6.22 -4.19 -25.87
N ILE A 270 -5.57 -3.81 -24.75
CA ILE A 270 -5.35 -2.39 -24.40
C ILE A 270 -4.55 -1.71 -25.52
N LYS A 271 -3.50 -2.35 -26.03
CA LYS A 271 -2.70 -1.79 -27.14
C LYS A 271 -3.52 -1.55 -28.40
N HIS A 272 -4.41 -2.46 -28.75
CA HIS A 272 -5.31 -2.29 -29.90
C HIS A 272 -6.22 -1.07 -29.72
N ARG A 273 -6.89 -0.93 -28.57
CA ARG A 273 -7.72 0.23 -28.22
C ARG A 273 -6.91 1.52 -28.22
N PHE A 274 -5.73 1.50 -27.58
CA PHE A 274 -4.78 2.60 -27.53
C PHE A 274 -4.40 3.11 -28.93
N LEU A 275 -4.10 2.20 -29.87
CA LEU A 275 -3.75 2.58 -31.25
C LEU A 275 -4.95 3.18 -31.99
N ALA A 276 -6.15 2.61 -31.86
CA ALA A 276 -7.37 3.12 -32.48
C ALA A 276 -7.63 4.58 -32.04
N SER A 277 -7.60 4.85 -30.73
CA SER A 277 -7.81 6.20 -30.19
C SER A 277 -6.66 7.17 -30.49
N SER A 278 -5.42 6.67 -30.64
CA SER A 278 -4.26 7.50 -30.96
C SER A 278 -4.23 7.97 -32.42
N ARG A 279 -4.78 7.19 -33.38
CA ARG A 279 -4.80 7.54 -34.82
C ARG A 279 -5.50 8.85 -35.07
N ALA A 280 -6.62 9.11 -34.42
CA ALA A 280 -7.36 10.36 -34.52
C ALA A 280 -6.52 11.60 -34.15
N ARG A 281 -5.45 11.42 -33.37
CA ARG A 281 -4.58 12.48 -32.84
C ARG A 281 -3.26 12.64 -33.57
N LYS A 282 -2.98 11.81 -34.55
CA LYS A 282 -1.70 11.80 -35.31
C LYS A 282 -0.45 11.65 -34.43
N LYS A 283 -0.60 11.19 -33.17
CA LYS A 283 0.50 11.02 -32.21
C LYS A 283 0.33 9.71 -31.45
N ILE A 284 1.25 8.79 -31.66
CA ILE A 284 1.28 7.50 -30.97
C ILE A 284 2.29 7.59 -29.83
N GLY A 285 1.83 7.39 -28.60
CA GLY A 285 2.67 7.30 -27.42
C GLY A 285 3.15 5.86 -27.16
N HIS A 286 3.43 5.55 -25.90
CA HIS A 286 3.89 4.22 -25.50
C HIS A 286 3.09 3.69 -24.30
N ILE A 287 3.09 2.37 -24.18
CA ILE A 287 2.56 1.66 -23.00
C ILE A 287 3.74 1.08 -22.24
N THR A 288 3.78 1.33 -20.94
CA THR A 288 4.74 0.70 -20.03
C THR A 288 4.01 -0.32 -19.16
N VAL A 289 4.37 -1.59 -19.25
CA VAL A 289 3.91 -2.66 -18.37
C VAL A 289 4.89 -2.80 -17.23
N SER A 290 4.42 -2.68 -15.99
CA SER A 290 5.21 -2.90 -14.78
C SER A 290 4.72 -4.18 -14.11
N LEU A 291 5.62 -5.16 -13.99
CA LEU A 291 5.38 -6.45 -13.36
C LEU A 291 6.01 -6.45 -11.97
N ASN A 292 5.21 -6.69 -10.94
CA ASN A 292 5.67 -6.76 -9.56
C ASN A 292 5.34 -8.14 -8.97
N SER A 293 6.26 -8.69 -8.19
CA SER A 293 6.03 -9.91 -7.45
C SER A 293 5.09 -9.64 -6.26
N PHE A 294 4.13 -10.54 -6.04
CA PHE A 294 3.27 -10.47 -4.86
C PHE A 294 4.09 -10.69 -3.59
N VAL A 295 3.89 -9.83 -2.61
CA VAL A 295 4.49 -9.91 -1.27
C VAL A 295 3.36 -9.94 -0.24
N PRO A 296 3.19 -11.05 0.51
CA PRO A 296 2.23 -11.12 1.60
C PRO A 296 2.53 -10.07 2.67
N LYS A 297 1.49 -9.39 3.18
CA LYS A 297 1.65 -8.30 4.14
C LYS A 297 0.83 -8.54 5.40
N PRO A 298 1.34 -8.11 6.58
CA PRO A 298 0.59 -8.09 7.83
C PRO A 298 -0.75 -7.38 7.70
N PHE A 299 -1.72 -7.80 8.49
CA PHE A 299 -3.06 -7.22 8.57
C PHE A 299 -3.84 -7.19 7.26
N THR A 300 -3.46 -8.04 6.30
CA THR A 300 -4.23 -8.26 5.07
C THR A 300 -4.82 -9.67 5.05
N PRO A 301 -5.89 -9.93 4.29
CA PRO A 301 -6.39 -11.30 4.10
C PRO A 301 -5.32 -12.27 3.61
N PHE A 302 -4.32 -11.80 2.87
CA PHE A 302 -3.24 -12.64 2.35
C PHE A 302 -2.03 -12.78 3.29
N GLN A 303 -2.13 -12.38 4.55
CA GLN A 303 -1.05 -12.56 5.54
C GLN A 303 -0.71 -14.04 5.82
N TRP A 304 -1.64 -14.97 5.52
CA TRP A 304 -1.42 -16.41 5.66
C TRP A 304 -0.72 -17.04 4.45
N CYS A 305 -0.80 -16.40 3.28
CA CYS A 305 -0.22 -16.93 2.04
C CYS A 305 1.31 -16.98 2.09
N ALA A 306 1.88 -17.98 1.44
CA ALA A 306 3.28 -17.97 1.06
C ALA A 306 3.55 -16.97 -0.07
N MET A 307 4.78 -16.49 -0.20
CA MET A 307 5.27 -15.88 -1.43
C MET A 307 5.63 -17.01 -2.42
N GLU A 308 5.44 -16.76 -3.70
CA GLU A 308 5.87 -17.72 -4.73
C GLU A 308 7.40 -17.76 -4.88
N GLU A 309 7.95 -18.91 -5.19
CA GLU A 309 9.39 -19.10 -5.33
C GLU A 309 10.02 -18.21 -6.42
N ILE A 310 11.22 -17.71 -6.16
CA ILE A 310 11.96 -16.82 -7.07
C ILE A 310 12.14 -17.45 -8.45
N GLY A 311 12.37 -18.76 -8.53
CA GLY A 311 12.54 -19.49 -9.80
C GLY A 311 11.28 -19.43 -10.66
N VAL A 312 10.12 -19.67 -10.05
CA VAL A 312 8.82 -19.63 -10.71
C VAL A 312 8.48 -18.21 -11.16
N LEU A 313 8.70 -17.21 -10.29
CA LEU A 313 8.49 -15.79 -10.64
C LEU A 313 9.35 -15.36 -11.83
N LYS A 314 10.63 -15.76 -11.88
CA LYS A 314 11.51 -15.49 -13.02
C LYS A 314 10.98 -16.12 -14.31
N THR A 315 10.45 -17.33 -14.24
CA THR A 315 9.87 -18.05 -15.38
C THR A 315 8.64 -17.29 -15.91
N LYS A 316 7.73 -16.86 -15.03
CA LYS A 316 6.56 -16.06 -15.37
C LYS A 316 6.96 -14.72 -16.02
N ILE A 317 7.93 -14.00 -15.44
CA ILE A 317 8.46 -12.75 -16.02
C ILE A 317 9.04 -12.99 -17.42
N LYS A 318 9.85 -14.04 -17.56
CA LYS A 318 10.47 -14.40 -18.86
C LYS A 318 9.41 -14.68 -19.91
N LYS A 319 8.36 -15.42 -19.58
CA LYS A 319 7.24 -15.72 -20.48
C LYS A 319 6.54 -14.45 -20.95
N ILE A 320 6.11 -13.59 -20.01
CA ILE A 320 5.45 -12.32 -20.35
C ILE A 320 6.36 -11.45 -21.23
N LYS A 321 7.63 -11.31 -20.86
CA LYS A 321 8.61 -10.52 -21.65
C LYS A 321 8.79 -11.07 -23.06
N SER A 322 8.89 -12.39 -23.23
CA SER A 322 9.08 -13.00 -24.56
C SER A 322 7.88 -12.78 -25.47
N GLU A 323 6.65 -12.88 -24.94
CA GLU A 323 5.41 -12.69 -25.72
C GLU A 323 5.14 -11.24 -26.13
N LEU A 324 5.59 -10.28 -25.29
CA LEU A 324 5.38 -8.86 -25.54
C LEU A 324 6.57 -8.15 -26.22
N LYS A 325 7.74 -8.78 -26.29
CA LYS A 325 8.97 -8.19 -26.84
C LYS A 325 8.79 -7.62 -28.26
N LYS A 326 7.97 -8.26 -29.07
CA LYS A 326 7.72 -7.86 -30.48
C LYS A 326 6.60 -6.82 -30.65
N VAL A 327 5.94 -6.42 -29.57
CA VAL A 327 4.85 -5.44 -29.61
C VAL A 327 5.44 -4.02 -29.67
N PRO A 328 5.25 -3.26 -30.77
CA PRO A 328 5.87 -1.94 -30.92
C PRO A 328 5.30 -0.93 -29.92
N ASN A 329 6.11 0.07 -29.53
CA ASN A 329 5.76 1.11 -28.56
C ASN A 329 5.30 0.56 -27.18
N LEU A 330 5.82 -0.60 -26.79
CA LEU A 330 5.59 -1.22 -25.49
C LEU A 330 6.93 -1.38 -24.77
N ARG A 331 6.96 -1.00 -23.49
CA ARG A 331 8.09 -1.19 -22.60
C ARG A 331 7.67 -2.08 -21.44
N ILE A 332 8.57 -2.95 -20.97
CA ILE A 332 8.28 -3.85 -19.86
C ILE A 332 9.33 -3.62 -18.78
N ASN A 333 8.86 -3.17 -17.64
CA ASN A 333 9.62 -3.10 -16.42
C ASN A 333 9.21 -4.26 -15.53
N SER A 334 10.13 -4.88 -14.84
CA SER A 334 9.82 -5.87 -13.81
C SER A 334 10.67 -5.59 -12.58
N ASP A 335 10.12 -5.86 -11.42
CA ASP A 335 10.94 -5.94 -10.22
C ASP A 335 11.95 -7.09 -10.32
N VAL A 336 12.85 -7.13 -9.36
CA VAL A 336 13.79 -8.23 -9.19
C VAL A 336 13.24 -9.13 -8.09
N PRO A 337 12.79 -10.38 -8.37
CA PRO A 337 12.13 -11.24 -7.39
C PRO A 337 12.92 -11.47 -6.10
N ARG A 338 14.25 -11.36 -6.15
CA ARG A 338 15.11 -11.40 -4.95
C ARG A 338 14.81 -10.27 -3.96
N TRP A 339 14.52 -9.07 -4.45
CA TRP A 339 14.16 -7.96 -3.59
C TRP A 339 12.75 -8.14 -3.02
N ALA A 340 11.83 -8.73 -3.77
CA ALA A 340 10.52 -9.12 -3.25
C ALA A 340 10.62 -10.18 -2.14
N HIS A 341 11.55 -11.14 -2.26
CA HIS A 341 11.86 -12.10 -1.20
C HIS A 341 12.33 -11.40 0.08
N ILE A 342 13.25 -10.43 -0.03
CA ILE A 342 13.71 -9.65 1.14
C ILE A 342 12.56 -8.84 1.73
N GLN A 343 11.71 -8.23 0.90
CA GLN A 343 10.52 -7.53 1.39
C GLN A 343 9.56 -8.48 2.13
N ALA A 344 9.36 -9.71 1.64
CA ALA A 344 8.52 -10.72 2.30
C ALA A 344 9.14 -11.14 3.63
N LEU A 345 10.45 -11.37 3.68
CA LEU A 345 11.20 -11.69 4.89
C LEU A 345 10.98 -10.61 5.97
N LEU A 346 11.19 -9.35 5.64
CA LEU A 346 11.00 -8.23 6.57
C LEU A 346 9.54 -7.99 6.93
N SER A 347 8.64 -8.21 5.98
CA SER A 347 7.20 -8.02 6.19
C SER A 347 6.61 -9.08 7.16
N ARG A 348 7.09 -10.32 7.08
CA ARG A 348 6.54 -11.49 7.76
C ARG A 348 7.40 -12.02 8.91
N GLY A 349 8.63 -11.51 9.03
CA GLY A 349 9.61 -11.92 10.01
C GLY A 349 9.23 -11.57 11.45
N ASP A 350 9.83 -12.27 12.38
CA ASP A 350 9.79 -11.99 13.80
C ASP A 350 11.10 -11.31 14.26
N ARG A 351 11.31 -11.24 15.57
CA ARG A 351 12.49 -10.60 16.16
C ARG A 351 13.81 -11.25 15.78
N LYS A 352 13.83 -12.56 15.45
CA LYS A 352 15.03 -13.26 14.99
C LYS A 352 15.55 -12.73 13.64
N VAL A 353 14.71 -12.10 12.84
CA VAL A 353 15.13 -11.46 11.58
C VAL A 353 16.11 -10.31 11.80
N ALA A 354 16.18 -9.75 13.00
CA ALA A 354 17.20 -8.75 13.34
C ALA A 354 18.64 -9.29 13.17
N ASP A 355 18.87 -10.59 13.44
CA ASP A 355 20.18 -11.21 13.21
C ASP A 355 20.55 -11.21 11.73
N ILE A 356 19.58 -11.44 10.86
CA ILE A 356 19.77 -11.35 9.40
C ILE A 356 20.12 -9.92 8.99
N LEU A 357 19.44 -8.91 9.58
CA LEU A 357 19.74 -7.50 9.30
C LEU A 357 21.13 -7.10 9.78
N SER A 358 21.52 -7.52 10.98
CA SER A 358 22.86 -7.27 11.53
C SER A 358 23.95 -7.89 10.64
N LEU A 359 23.75 -9.13 10.20
CA LEU A 359 24.67 -9.81 9.30
C LEU A 359 24.70 -9.16 7.90
N ALA A 360 23.55 -8.71 7.39
CA ALA A 360 23.48 -7.99 6.12
C ALA A 360 24.27 -6.67 6.19
N HIS A 361 24.17 -5.95 7.32
CA HIS A 361 24.97 -4.76 7.56
C HIS A 361 26.47 -5.08 7.60
N ALA A 362 26.88 -6.08 8.37
CA ALA A 362 28.26 -6.53 8.46
C ALA A 362 28.85 -6.97 7.10
N ASN A 363 28.02 -7.54 6.24
CA ASN A 363 28.39 -7.93 4.87
C ASN A 363 28.29 -6.77 3.84
N GLY A 364 28.16 -5.52 4.29
CA GLY A 364 28.07 -4.35 3.40
C GLY A 364 26.85 -4.37 2.47
N GLY A 365 25.75 -4.99 2.88
CA GLY A 365 24.52 -5.11 2.09
C GLY A 365 24.56 -6.26 1.06
N ASN A 366 25.53 -7.17 1.14
CA ASN A 366 25.58 -8.35 0.28
C ASN A 366 24.56 -9.41 0.71
N TRP A 367 23.29 -9.22 0.33
CA TRP A 367 22.19 -10.11 0.66
C TRP A 367 22.38 -11.56 0.21
N PRO A 368 22.92 -11.85 -1.01
CA PRO A 368 23.19 -13.24 -1.41
C PRO A 368 24.13 -13.99 -0.46
N GLN A 369 25.16 -13.34 0.02
CA GLN A 369 26.08 -13.90 0.99
C GLN A 369 25.39 -14.06 2.36
N THR A 370 24.72 -13.02 2.82
CA THR A 370 24.00 -13.01 4.09
C THR A 370 23.01 -14.16 4.20
N LEU A 371 22.14 -14.34 3.19
CA LEU A 371 21.12 -15.39 3.19
C LEU A 371 21.69 -16.83 3.10
N LYS A 372 22.95 -16.97 2.67
CA LYS A 372 23.65 -18.28 2.65
C LYS A 372 24.28 -18.64 3.99
N THR A 373 24.69 -17.65 4.78
CA THR A 373 25.52 -17.84 5.97
C THR A 373 24.78 -17.62 7.28
N VAL A 374 23.60 -17.02 7.24
CA VAL A 374 22.79 -16.77 8.44
C VAL A 374 22.23 -18.07 9.03
N ALA A 375 22.25 -18.19 10.35
CA ALA A 375 21.71 -19.35 11.07
C ALA A 375 20.17 -19.42 11.02
N VAL A 376 19.51 -18.27 10.98
CA VAL A 376 18.05 -18.18 10.89
C VAL A 376 17.61 -18.51 9.47
N ASN A 377 16.72 -19.49 9.31
CA ASN A 377 16.19 -19.86 7.99
C ASN A 377 15.24 -18.78 7.43
N PRO A 378 15.62 -18.00 6.40
CA PRO A 378 14.77 -16.96 5.83
C PRO A 378 13.53 -17.52 5.13
N ASP A 379 13.61 -18.75 4.57
CA ASP A 379 12.53 -19.38 3.81
C ASP A 379 11.35 -19.78 4.72
N PHE A 380 11.61 -20.01 6.00
CA PHE A 380 10.57 -20.22 7.02
C PHE A 380 9.57 -19.04 7.06
N TYR A 381 10.03 -17.81 6.87
CA TYR A 381 9.17 -16.63 6.87
C TYR A 381 8.53 -16.38 5.52
N VAL A 382 9.21 -16.71 4.43
CA VAL A 382 8.84 -16.29 3.07
C VAL A 382 7.95 -17.32 2.37
N TYR A 383 8.36 -18.58 2.35
CA TYR A 383 7.73 -19.62 1.52
C TYR A 383 6.76 -20.52 2.26
N ARG A 384 6.66 -20.41 3.57
CA ARG A 384 5.71 -21.19 4.34
C ARG A 384 4.32 -20.54 4.30
N GLU A 385 3.30 -21.31 3.92
CA GLU A 385 1.92 -20.98 4.21
C GLU A 385 1.69 -21.11 5.71
N ARG A 386 1.00 -20.13 6.30
CA ARG A 386 0.76 -20.08 7.75
C ARG A 386 -0.61 -20.65 8.08
N ARG A 387 -0.70 -21.34 9.20
CA ARG A 387 -1.98 -21.82 9.70
C ARG A 387 -2.87 -20.65 10.14
N THR A 388 -4.18 -20.80 10.02
CA THR A 388 -5.14 -19.73 10.38
C THR A 388 -5.19 -19.47 11.88
N ASP A 389 -4.84 -20.46 12.72
CA ASP A 389 -4.74 -20.37 14.17
C ASP A 389 -3.39 -19.87 14.66
N GLU A 390 -2.38 -19.78 13.81
CA GLU A 390 -1.03 -19.35 14.15
C GLU A 390 -1.01 -17.91 14.70
N ARG A 391 -0.20 -17.71 15.73
CA ARG A 391 0.09 -16.37 16.26
C ARG A 391 1.16 -15.72 15.41
N PHE A 392 0.91 -14.47 15.02
CA PHE A 392 1.84 -13.70 14.19
C PHE A 392 2.64 -12.68 15.01
N PRO A 393 3.86 -12.33 14.57
CA PRO A 393 4.71 -11.35 15.25
C PRO A 393 4.07 -9.97 15.44
N TRP A 394 3.02 -9.65 14.70
CA TRP A 394 2.29 -8.37 14.75
C TRP A 394 0.93 -8.46 15.44
N ASP A 395 0.51 -9.62 15.94
CA ASP A 395 -0.83 -9.81 16.54
C ASP A 395 -1.02 -9.03 17.87
N PHE A 396 0.05 -8.52 18.46
CA PHE A 396 -0.02 -7.63 19.61
C PHE A 396 -0.42 -6.19 19.25
N ILE A 397 -0.48 -5.83 17.96
CA ILE A 397 -0.93 -4.52 17.49
C ILE A 397 -2.40 -4.62 17.11
N ASP A 398 -3.22 -3.76 17.72
CA ASP A 398 -4.65 -3.68 17.40
C ASP A 398 -4.94 -2.50 16.45
N HIS A 399 -5.30 -2.81 15.22
CA HIS A 399 -5.79 -1.85 14.22
C HIS A 399 -7.33 -1.69 14.21
N GLY A 400 -8.02 -2.30 15.17
CA GLY A 400 -9.49 -2.33 15.22
C GLY A 400 -10.11 -3.37 14.27
N ILE A 401 -9.33 -4.07 13.44
CA ILE A 401 -9.82 -5.10 12.53
C ILE A 401 -9.70 -6.47 13.18
N LYS A 402 -10.82 -7.17 13.31
CA LYS A 402 -10.80 -8.53 13.88
C LYS A 402 -10.08 -9.51 12.96
N LYS A 403 -9.18 -10.32 13.50
CA LYS A 403 -8.46 -11.41 12.78
C LYS A 403 -9.45 -12.35 12.07
N SER A 404 -10.60 -12.64 12.70
CA SER A 404 -11.67 -13.45 12.11
C SER A 404 -12.29 -12.84 10.85
N PHE A 405 -12.30 -11.50 10.71
CA PHE A 405 -12.70 -10.85 9.46
C PHE A 405 -11.68 -11.11 8.34
N LEU A 406 -10.39 -10.96 8.64
CA LEU A 406 -9.33 -11.23 7.67
C LEU A 406 -9.34 -12.71 7.23
N GLN A 407 -9.59 -13.65 8.16
CA GLN A 407 -9.75 -15.08 7.88
C GLN A 407 -10.92 -15.33 6.92
N ARG A 408 -12.08 -14.74 7.18
CA ARG A 408 -13.23 -14.85 6.26
C ARG A 408 -12.92 -14.31 4.88
N GLU A 409 -12.23 -13.17 4.80
CA GLU A 409 -11.81 -12.59 3.51
C GLU A 409 -10.79 -13.47 2.78
N TYR A 410 -9.92 -14.15 3.52
CA TYR A 410 -9.01 -15.14 2.95
C TYR A 410 -9.78 -16.33 2.35
N GLN A 411 -10.75 -16.89 3.08
CA GLN A 411 -11.58 -17.98 2.58
C GLN A 411 -12.41 -17.56 1.35
N ARG A 412 -12.98 -16.36 1.37
CA ARG A 412 -13.69 -15.80 0.22
C ARG A 412 -12.78 -15.64 -1.00
N ALA A 413 -11.51 -15.27 -0.76
CA ALA A 413 -10.51 -15.16 -1.83
C ALA A 413 -10.29 -16.51 -2.53
N ILE A 414 -10.05 -17.57 -1.77
CA ILE A 414 -9.83 -18.92 -2.32
C ILE A 414 -11.06 -19.40 -3.12
N GLN A 415 -12.26 -19.02 -2.70
CA GLN A 415 -13.50 -19.32 -3.40
C GLN A 415 -13.79 -18.38 -4.59
N GLY A 416 -12.97 -17.35 -4.83
CA GLY A 416 -13.20 -16.35 -5.89
C GLY A 416 -14.40 -15.42 -5.64
N LEU A 417 -14.87 -15.34 -4.39
CA LEU A 417 -16.00 -14.50 -3.99
C LEU A 417 -15.55 -13.07 -3.69
N THR A 418 -16.31 -12.08 -4.15
CA THR A 418 -16.03 -10.66 -3.93
C THR A 418 -16.67 -10.14 -2.64
N THR A 419 -16.13 -9.08 -2.10
CA THR A 419 -16.68 -8.34 -0.94
C THR A 419 -16.86 -6.88 -1.36
N ALA A 420 -17.98 -6.30 -0.97
CA ALA A 420 -18.33 -4.91 -1.28
C ALA A 420 -17.36 -3.91 -0.65
N ASP A 421 -17.25 -2.73 -1.25
CA ASP A 421 -16.46 -1.62 -0.74
C ASP A 421 -16.96 -1.12 0.62
N CYS A 422 -16.09 -0.51 1.39
CA CYS A 422 -16.39 0.06 2.69
C CYS A 422 -17.26 1.32 2.54
N LYS A 423 -18.47 1.28 3.10
CA LYS A 423 -19.36 2.44 3.24
C LYS A 423 -19.36 2.84 4.72
N VAL A 424 -18.57 3.83 5.10
CA VAL A 424 -18.24 4.17 6.50
C VAL A 424 -19.49 4.35 7.37
N GLU A 425 -20.53 4.97 6.83
CA GLU A 425 -21.75 5.30 7.59
C GLU A 425 -22.63 4.09 7.90
N THR A 426 -22.65 3.10 7.01
CA THR A 426 -23.60 1.97 7.06
C THR A 426 -22.93 0.60 7.14
N CYS A 427 -21.64 0.51 6.83
CA CYS A 427 -20.94 -0.77 6.79
C CYS A 427 -20.61 -1.30 8.19
N ARG A 428 -20.93 -2.60 8.42
CA ARG A 428 -20.64 -3.33 9.67
C ARG A 428 -19.74 -4.56 9.45
N ILE A 429 -19.05 -4.64 8.31
CA ILE A 429 -18.38 -5.87 7.87
C ILE A 429 -17.14 -6.16 8.73
N CYS A 430 -16.22 -5.20 8.88
CA CYS A 430 -14.97 -5.36 9.62
C CYS A 430 -15.03 -4.94 11.10
N ARG A 431 -16.13 -4.26 11.50
CA ARG A 431 -16.42 -3.73 12.83
C ARG A 431 -15.58 -2.55 13.31
N VAL A 432 -14.59 -2.06 12.57
CA VAL A 432 -13.77 -0.90 12.97
C VAL A 432 -14.63 0.32 13.33
N CYS A 433 -15.67 0.62 12.54
CA CYS A 433 -16.54 1.77 12.79
C CYS A 433 -17.59 1.56 13.89
N MET A 434 -17.68 0.34 14.48
CA MET A 434 -18.68 0.05 15.53
C MET A 434 -18.12 0.28 16.94
N GLU A 435 -16.82 0.11 17.14
CA GLU A 435 -16.19 0.35 18.45
C GLU A 435 -16.24 1.83 18.83
N ASP A 436 -16.21 2.72 17.84
CA ASP A 436 -16.36 4.18 18.08
C ASP A 436 -17.78 4.62 18.46
N LYS A 437 -18.82 3.78 18.24
CA LYS A 437 -20.23 4.09 18.62
C LYS A 437 -20.61 3.55 19.99
N LEU A 438 -19.80 2.68 20.59
CA LEU A 438 -20.03 2.13 21.93
C LEU A 438 -19.23 2.88 23.03
N ALA A 439 -18.49 3.91 22.65
CA ALA A 439 -17.69 4.75 23.55
C ALA A 439 -18.37 6.10 23.89
N PHE A 440 -19.72 6.20 23.69
CA PHE A 440 -20.55 7.33 24.13
C PHE A 440 -21.66 6.85 25.04
#